data_18bc8117b94f06a1ea1321c26fdfae54
#
_entry.id   18bc8117b94f06a1ea1321c26fdfae54
#
_cell.length_a   1.000
_cell.length_b   1.000
_cell.length_c   1.000
_cell.angle_alpha   90.00
_cell.angle_beta   90.00
_cell.angle_gamma   90.00
#
_symmetry.space_group_name_H-M   'P 1'
#
loop_
_entity.id
_entity.type
_entity.pdbx_description
1 polymer ?
#
loop_
_entity_poly.entity_id
_entity_poly.type
_entity_poly.pdbx_seq_one_letter_code
_entity_poly.pdbx_strand_id
1 'polypeptide(L)'
;MIQRFFHPVGQGAFYSERHIDDNVNIVYDCGTEYKNRGNKGTKGVVSQSFSKNDVIHYLFISHFDYDHISLIPILKESVKRIEKVVLPLLHEETKLFLSNIYSVLGEKELATLVRDPTQYFDPETQIIAVESSNNNDDNFSKEDESGKEGKNNKVKKNRSGEILSLPTKESDWVFIPYNYEYEILSKDFVKKI
;
A
#
# COMPACT_ATOMS: atom_id res chain seq x y z
N MET A 1 -10.53 -2.61 21.99
CA MET A 1 -11.18 -1.39 21.42
C MET A 1 -10.50 -0.98 20.12
N ILE A 2 -11.28 -0.66 19.04
CA ILE A 2 -10.73 -0.20 17.75
C ILE A 2 -11.15 1.25 17.53
N GLN A 3 -10.18 2.12 17.23
CA GLN A 3 -10.40 3.49 16.80
C GLN A 3 -10.11 3.63 15.30
N ARG A 4 -11.02 4.29 14.57
CA ARG A 4 -10.93 4.53 13.13
C ARG A 4 -10.89 6.01 12.83
N PHE A 5 -9.95 6.42 11.97
CA PHE A 5 -9.72 7.81 11.65
C PHE A 5 -9.77 8.01 10.13
N PHE A 6 -10.66 8.90 9.70
CA PHE A 6 -10.68 9.46 8.35
C PHE A 6 -9.98 10.80 8.41
N HIS A 7 -8.76 10.86 7.93
CA HIS A 7 -7.93 12.04 8.07
C HIS A 7 -8.30 13.13 7.06
N PRO A 8 -8.33 14.43 7.46
CA PRO A 8 -8.77 15.52 6.59
C PRO A 8 -7.66 15.97 5.63
N VAL A 9 -7.35 15.14 4.62
CA VAL A 9 -6.32 15.43 3.62
C VAL A 9 -6.84 16.13 2.36
N GLY A 10 -8.15 16.41 2.30
CA GLY A 10 -8.81 17.00 1.14
C GLY A 10 -9.07 15.95 0.05
N GLN A 11 -8.83 16.29 -1.22
CA GLN A 11 -8.89 15.32 -2.30
C GLN A 11 -7.71 14.36 -2.15
N GLY A 12 -8.02 13.09 -1.90
CA GLY A 12 -7.06 12.03 -1.63
C GLY A 12 -7.55 11.08 -0.55
N ALA A 13 -6.68 10.15 -0.14
CA ALA A 13 -7.01 9.14 0.84
C ALA A 13 -5.95 9.04 1.92
N PHE A 14 -6.41 9.11 3.17
CA PHE A 14 -5.63 8.76 4.35
C PHE A 14 -6.59 8.26 5.43
N TYR A 15 -6.59 6.96 5.65
CA TYR A 15 -7.38 6.31 6.68
C TYR A 15 -6.47 5.51 7.60
N SER A 16 -6.80 5.45 8.89
CA SER A 16 -6.07 4.60 9.82
C SER A 16 -6.96 3.94 10.84
N GLU A 17 -6.53 2.77 11.32
CA GLU A 17 -7.11 2.06 12.46
C GLU A 17 -6.06 1.86 13.54
N ARG A 18 -6.49 2.02 14.80
CA ARG A 18 -5.71 1.67 15.99
C ARG A 18 -6.46 0.63 16.80
N HIS A 19 -5.91 -0.54 16.89
CA HIS A 19 -6.35 -1.62 17.76
C HIS A 19 -5.65 -1.43 19.10
N ILE A 20 -6.31 -0.72 20.02
CA ILE A 20 -5.69 -0.21 21.26
C ILE A 20 -5.16 -1.32 22.14
N ASP A 21 -5.97 -2.37 22.33
CA ASP A 21 -5.66 -3.47 23.26
C ASP A 21 -4.48 -4.32 22.77
N ASP A 22 -4.29 -4.40 21.46
CA ASP A 22 -3.21 -5.13 20.80
C ASP A 22 -2.02 -4.25 20.40
N ASN A 23 -2.17 -2.92 20.52
CA ASN A 23 -1.20 -1.93 20.04
C ASN A 23 -0.86 -2.10 18.54
N VAL A 24 -1.86 -2.41 17.72
CA VAL A 24 -1.71 -2.59 16.26
C VAL A 24 -2.24 -1.37 15.53
N ASN A 25 -1.40 -0.76 14.68
CA ASN A 25 -1.75 0.35 13.82
C ASN A 25 -1.79 -0.10 12.36
N ILE A 26 -2.83 0.33 11.66
CA ILE A 26 -3.07 0.03 10.25
C ILE A 26 -3.31 1.34 9.53
N VAL A 27 -2.75 1.48 8.33
CA VAL A 27 -2.97 2.62 7.44
C VAL A 27 -3.47 2.10 6.11
N TYR A 28 -4.47 2.76 5.55
CA TYR A 28 -4.98 2.53 4.22
C TYR A 28 -4.86 3.80 3.40
N ASP A 29 -3.99 3.77 2.40
CA ASP A 29 -3.51 4.90 1.60
C ASP A 29 -2.95 6.05 2.45
N CYS A 30 -2.14 6.89 1.88
CA CYS A 30 -1.65 8.10 2.51
C CYS A 30 -1.25 9.09 1.41
N GLY A 31 -2.22 9.89 0.97
CA GLY A 31 -1.99 10.81 -0.13
C GLY A 31 -2.95 11.99 -0.17
N THR A 32 -2.62 12.97 -0.98
CA THR A 32 -3.42 14.15 -1.28
C THR A 32 -2.99 14.79 -2.58
N GLU A 33 -3.95 15.31 -3.34
CA GLU A 33 -3.68 16.15 -4.51
C GLU A 33 -3.07 17.51 -4.14
N TYR A 34 -3.23 17.95 -2.88
CA TYR A 34 -2.85 19.30 -2.43
C TYR A 34 -1.47 19.38 -1.76
N LYS A 35 -0.61 18.36 -1.85
CA LYS A 35 0.72 18.34 -1.20
C LYS A 35 1.54 19.61 -1.46
N ASN A 36 1.51 20.13 -2.69
CA ASN A 36 2.33 21.25 -3.14
C ASN A 36 1.62 22.61 -3.08
N ARG A 37 0.36 22.70 -2.65
CA ARG A 37 -0.40 23.96 -2.58
C ARG A 37 -0.14 24.77 -1.30
N GLY A 38 1.07 24.67 -0.74
CA GLY A 38 1.44 25.47 0.43
C GLY A 38 0.74 25.07 1.72
N ASN A 39 -0.02 23.99 1.70
CA ASN A 39 -0.82 23.55 2.82
C ASN A 39 0.06 22.85 3.85
N LYS A 40 0.65 23.62 4.77
CA LYS A 40 1.29 23.08 5.99
C LYS A 40 0.33 22.13 6.73
N GLY A 41 -0.99 22.27 6.49
CA GLY A 41 -2.05 21.47 7.11
C GLY A 41 -1.99 19.98 6.77
N THR A 42 -1.92 19.58 5.49
CA THR A 42 -1.97 18.16 5.12
C THR A 42 -0.74 17.37 5.55
N LYS A 43 0.46 17.97 5.42
CA LYS A 43 1.69 17.38 5.98
C LYS A 43 1.61 17.28 7.52
N GLY A 44 1.06 18.31 8.17
CA GLY A 44 0.85 18.33 9.61
C GLY A 44 -0.14 17.25 10.07
N VAL A 45 -1.18 16.95 9.29
CA VAL A 45 -2.12 15.87 9.60
C VAL A 45 -1.39 14.53 9.73
N VAL A 46 -0.52 14.18 8.76
CA VAL A 46 0.22 12.91 8.78
C VAL A 46 1.20 12.87 9.96
N SER A 47 2.03 13.92 10.12
CA SER A 47 3.06 13.97 11.17
C SER A 47 2.50 14.07 12.59
N GLN A 48 1.24 14.48 12.76
CA GLN A 48 0.55 14.54 14.05
C GLN A 48 -0.29 13.29 14.33
N SER A 49 -0.61 12.50 13.29
CA SER A 49 -1.40 11.29 13.44
C SER A 49 -0.63 10.16 14.12
N PHE A 50 0.69 10.15 13.97
CA PHE A 50 1.58 9.13 14.53
C PHE A 50 2.81 9.78 15.15
N SER A 51 3.42 9.07 16.10
CA SER A 51 4.66 9.44 16.77
C SER A 51 5.84 8.63 16.24
N LYS A 52 7.05 9.12 16.47
CA LYS A 52 8.31 8.40 16.16
C LYS A 52 8.46 7.05 16.89
N ASN A 53 7.61 6.76 17.86
CA ASN A 53 7.61 5.48 18.57
C ASN A 53 6.57 4.51 18.00
N ASP A 54 5.65 4.98 17.16
CA ASP A 54 4.60 4.15 16.60
C ASP A 54 5.14 3.24 15.50
N VAL A 55 4.63 2.03 15.45
CA VAL A 55 4.85 1.06 14.39
C VAL A 55 3.59 0.96 13.56
N ILE A 56 3.72 1.07 12.24
CA ILE A 56 2.65 0.72 11.31
C ILE A 56 2.81 -0.75 10.96
N HIS A 57 1.88 -1.58 11.44
CA HIS A 57 1.90 -3.03 11.22
C HIS A 57 1.51 -3.38 9.79
N TYR A 58 0.53 -2.65 9.23
CA TYR A 58 0.13 -2.77 7.83
C TYR A 58 -0.10 -1.40 7.20
N LEU A 59 0.55 -1.14 6.09
CA LEU A 59 0.23 -0.07 5.15
C LEU A 59 -0.36 -0.70 3.90
N PHE A 60 -1.64 -0.44 3.64
CA PHE A 60 -2.29 -0.83 2.40
C PHE A 60 -2.18 0.31 1.40
N ILE A 61 -1.74 0.02 0.18
CA ILE A 61 -1.74 0.92 -0.96
C ILE A 61 -2.76 0.36 -1.96
N SER A 62 -3.89 1.06 -2.13
CA SER A 62 -4.96 0.62 -3.02
C SER A 62 -4.56 0.66 -4.48
N HIS A 63 -3.89 1.75 -4.88
CA HIS A 63 -3.31 1.97 -6.21
C HIS A 63 -2.25 3.07 -6.13
N PHE A 64 -1.59 3.36 -7.25
CA PHE A 64 -0.44 4.26 -7.26
C PHE A 64 -0.76 5.66 -7.79
N ASP A 65 -1.99 6.14 -7.67
CA ASP A 65 -2.32 7.53 -8.01
C ASP A 65 -1.76 8.50 -6.96
N TYR A 66 -1.42 9.71 -7.40
CA TYR A 66 -0.72 10.69 -6.58
C TYR A 66 -1.44 11.02 -5.28
N ASP A 67 -2.74 11.17 -5.34
CA ASP A 67 -3.59 11.50 -4.19
C ASP A 67 -3.79 10.33 -3.21
N HIS A 68 -3.25 9.15 -3.50
CA HIS A 68 -3.23 7.98 -2.62
C HIS A 68 -1.87 7.67 -2.02
N ILE A 69 -0.77 8.11 -2.64
CA ILE A 69 0.59 7.77 -2.19
C ILE A 69 1.48 8.98 -1.87
N SER A 70 1.07 10.21 -2.21
CA SER A 70 1.93 11.39 -2.15
C SER A 70 2.43 11.76 -0.73
N LEU A 71 1.77 11.32 0.32
CA LEU A 71 2.15 11.57 1.71
C LEU A 71 2.87 10.37 2.38
N ILE A 72 3.05 9.24 1.67
CA ILE A 72 3.78 8.08 2.21
C ILE A 72 5.21 8.44 2.65
N PRO A 73 5.98 9.31 1.95
CA PRO A 73 7.29 9.74 2.43
C PRO A 73 7.21 10.38 3.83
N ILE A 74 6.20 11.22 4.05
CA ILE A 74 5.99 11.89 5.34
C ILE A 74 5.55 10.90 6.43
N LEU A 75 4.69 9.94 6.08
CA LEU A 75 4.30 8.87 7.00
C LEU A 75 5.53 8.07 7.44
N LYS A 76 6.37 7.65 6.50
CA LYS A 76 7.61 6.91 6.77
C LYS A 76 8.54 7.69 7.71
N GLU A 77 8.67 8.99 7.49
CA GLU A 77 9.44 9.86 8.37
C GLU A 77 8.78 10.09 9.75
N SER A 78 7.48 9.92 9.89
CA SER A 78 6.72 10.22 11.11
C SER A 78 6.64 9.05 12.09
N VAL A 79 6.96 7.84 11.66
CA VAL A 79 6.84 6.62 12.48
C VAL A 79 8.20 5.98 12.75
N LYS A 80 8.23 5.00 13.65
CA LYS A 80 9.43 4.22 13.94
C LYS A 80 9.79 3.30 12.77
N ARG A 81 8.80 2.59 12.22
CA ARG A 81 8.92 1.69 11.07
C ARG A 81 7.55 1.31 10.52
N ILE A 82 7.54 0.82 9.29
CA ILE A 82 6.41 0.14 8.66
C ILE A 82 6.81 -1.32 8.48
N GLU A 83 6.04 -2.25 9.09
CA GLU A 83 6.39 -3.68 9.09
C GLU A 83 6.00 -4.37 7.79
N LYS A 84 4.77 -4.12 7.33
CA LYS A 84 4.24 -4.75 6.12
C LYS A 84 3.57 -3.73 5.22
N VAL A 85 3.83 -3.84 3.91
CA VAL A 85 3.18 -3.04 2.88
C VAL A 85 2.46 -3.97 1.94
N VAL A 86 1.15 -3.79 1.83
CA VAL A 86 0.28 -4.53 0.91
C VAL A 86 -0.06 -3.63 -0.26
N LEU A 87 0.23 -4.08 -1.48
CA LEU A 87 0.07 -3.28 -2.68
C LEU A 87 -0.33 -4.15 -3.88
N PRO A 88 -0.98 -3.58 -4.92
CA PRO A 88 -1.30 -4.34 -6.11
C PRO A 88 -0.03 -4.74 -6.87
N LEU A 89 0.02 -5.99 -7.33
CA LEU A 89 1.08 -6.45 -8.23
C LEU A 89 0.86 -5.83 -9.61
N LEU A 90 1.76 -4.93 -10.00
CA LEU A 90 1.74 -4.31 -11.31
C LEU A 90 2.61 -5.08 -12.30
N HIS A 91 2.22 -5.08 -13.57
CA HIS A 91 3.09 -5.52 -14.66
C HIS A 91 4.31 -4.59 -14.82
N GLU A 92 5.43 -5.12 -15.28
CA GLU A 92 6.68 -4.36 -15.41
C GLU A 92 6.55 -3.13 -16.33
N GLU A 93 5.75 -3.22 -17.38
CA GLU A 93 5.47 -2.09 -18.28
C GLU A 93 4.72 -0.97 -17.54
N THR A 94 3.72 -1.31 -16.73
CA THR A 94 2.97 -0.34 -15.91
C THR A 94 3.86 0.31 -14.86
N LYS A 95 4.72 -0.46 -14.18
CA LYS A 95 5.70 0.08 -13.23
C LYS A 95 6.65 1.07 -13.91
N LEU A 96 7.18 0.69 -15.07
CA LEU A 96 8.08 1.56 -15.84
C LEU A 96 7.38 2.85 -16.25
N PHE A 97 6.16 2.75 -16.78
CA PHE A 97 5.37 3.90 -17.21
C PHE A 97 5.11 4.87 -16.05
N LEU A 98 4.53 4.38 -14.95
CA LEU A 98 4.21 5.22 -13.78
C LEU A 98 5.46 5.81 -13.14
N SER A 99 6.54 5.03 -12.99
CA SER A 99 7.79 5.54 -12.41
C SER A 99 8.43 6.64 -13.26
N ASN A 100 8.31 6.55 -14.60
CA ASN A 100 8.77 7.60 -15.49
C ASN A 100 7.91 8.87 -15.34
N ILE A 101 6.59 8.75 -15.23
CA ILE A 101 5.70 9.90 -14.96
C ILE A 101 6.15 10.61 -13.66
N TYR A 102 6.28 9.88 -12.56
CA TYR A 102 6.71 10.47 -11.29
C TYR A 102 8.11 11.09 -11.37
N SER A 103 9.03 10.50 -12.12
CA SER A 103 10.36 11.05 -12.35
C SER A 103 10.30 12.39 -13.10
N VAL A 104 9.47 12.50 -14.15
CA VAL A 104 9.26 13.74 -14.90
C VAL A 104 8.60 14.82 -14.04
N LEU A 105 7.68 14.45 -13.16
CA LEU A 105 7.05 15.35 -12.20
C LEU A 105 7.97 15.77 -11.04
N GLY A 106 9.19 15.24 -10.96
CA GLY A 106 10.15 15.54 -9.90
C GLY A 106 9.93 14.77 -8.60
N GLU A 107 8.97 13.83 -8.57
CA GLU A 107 8.60 13.02 -7.41
C GLU A 107 9.46 11.73 -7.35
N LYS A 108 10.77 11.88 -7.13
CA LYS A 108 11.76 10.78 -7.19
C LYS A 108 11.47 9.65 -6.19
N GLU A 109 10.99 9.99 -5.00
CA GLU A 109 10.65 8.98 -3.98
C GLU A 109 9.46 8.13 -4.42
N LEU A 110 8.44 8.74 -5.01
CA LEU A 110 7.29 8.02 -5.55
C LEU A 110 7.67 7.18 -6.77
N ALA A 111 8.56 7.69 -7.62
CA ALA A 111 9.11 6.91 -8.73
C ALA A 111 9.82 5.64 -8.22
N THR A 112 10.59 5.74 -7.14
CA THR A 112 11.26 4.59 -6.50
C THR A 112 10.24 3.64 -5.87
N LEU A 113 9.24 4.18 -5.15
CA LEU A 113 8.16 3.39 -4.54
C LEU A 113 7.45 2.51 -5.58
N VAL A 114 7.08 3.09 -6.73
CA VAL A 114 6.39 2.37 -7.80
C VAL A 114 7.31 1.36 -8.48
N ARG A 115 8.55 1.75 -8.76
CA ARG A 115 9.51 0.93 -9.51
C ARG A 115 9.99 -0.26 -8.71
N ASP A 116 10.41 -0.01 -7.48
CA ASP A 116 10.93 -1.02 -6.57
C ASP A 116 10.61 -0.67 -5.11
N PRO A 117 9.46 -1.11 -4.59
CA PRO A 117 9.08 -0.86 -3.20
C PRO A 117 10.08 -1.46 -2.20
N THR A 118 10.86 -2.47 -2.58
CA THR A 118 11.87 -3.06 -1.69
C THR A 118 13.07 -2.16 -1.47
N GLN A 119 13.39 -1.29 -2.41
CA GLN A 119 14.41 -0.25 -2.27
C GLN A 119 13.85 1.00 -1.56
N TYR A 120 12.56 1.25 -1.71
CA TYR A 120 11.93 2.42 -1.10
C TYR A 120 11.72 2.25 0.40
N PHE A 121 11.19 1.12 0.84
CA PHE A 121 10.98 0.82 2.25
C PHE A 121 12.23 0.22 2.92
N ASP A 122 12.26 0.27 4.24
CA ASP A 122 13.38 -0.24 5.02
C ASP A 122 13.64 -1.74 4.75
N PRO A 123 14.89 -2.22 4.96
CA PRO A 123 15.25 -3.60 4.68
C PRO A 123 14.39 -4.65 5.41
N GLU A 124 13.84 -4.28 6.56
CA GLU A 124 13.00 -5.14 7.42
C GLU A 124 11.52 -5.11 7.02
N THR A 125 11.10 -4.18 6.16
CA THR A 125 9.71 -4.09 5.70
C THR A 125 9.39 -5.23 4.75
N GLN A 126 8.36 -6.01 5.06
CA GLN A 126 7.85 -7.05 4.17
C GLN A 126 6.91 -6.42 3.12
N ILE A 127 7.18 -6.66 1.85
CA ILE A 127 6.29 -6.27 0.76
C ILE A 127 5.38 -7.45 0.41
N ILE A 128 4.07 -7.22 0.37
CA ILE A 128 3.05 -8.20 -0.01
C ILE A 128 2.38 -7.67 -1.29
N ALA A 129 2.72 -8.29 -2.42
CA ALA A 129 2.17 -7.93 -3.72
C ALA A 129 0.96 -8.80 -4.04
N VAL A 130 -0.22 -8.18 -4.19
CA VAL A 130 -1.49 -8.87 -4.45
C VAL A 130 -1.65 -9.06 -5.95
N GLU A 131 -1.74 -10.30 -6.39
CA GLU A 131 -1.97 -10.68 -7.79
C GLU A 131 -3.39 -10.30 -8.22
N SER A 132 -3.57 -9.92 -9.49
CA SER A 132 -4.89 -9.64 -10.04
C SER A 132 -5.76 -10.91 -10.09
N SER A 133 -7.05 -10.76 -9.76
CA SER A 133 -8.04 -11.82 -10.00
C SER A 133 -8.45 -11.77 -11.46
N ASN A 134 -8.13 -12.81 -12.25
CA ASN A 134 -8.74 -12.99 -13.55
C ASN A 134 -10.21 -13.42 -13.33
N ASN A 135 -11.13 -12.80 -14.07
CA ASN A 135 -12.59 -12.98 -13.94
C ASN A 135 -13.11 -14.43 -14.15
N ASN A 136 -12.22 -15.42 -14.31
CA ASN A 136 -12.58 -16.81 -14.59
C ASN A 136 -12.36 -17.79 -13.43
N ASP A 137 -11.84 -17.33 -12.27
CA ASP A 137 -11.55 -18.22 -11.14
C ASP A 137 -12.57 -18.07 -10.00
N ASP A 138 -13.89 -18.16 -10.32
CA ASP A 138 -14.94 -18.32 -9.29
C ASP A 138 -14.94 -19.72 -8.61
N ASN A 139 -13.92 -20.53 -8.86
CA ASN A 139 -13.73 -21.77 -8.15
C ASN A 139 -12.84 -21.59 -6.92
N PHE A 140 -13.46 -21.25 -5.80
CA PHE A 140 -12.91 -21.40 -4.46
C PHE A 140 -12.57 -22.88 -4.19
N SER A 141 -11.46 -23.36 -4.68
CA SER A 141 -10.87 -24.61 -4.19
C SER A 141 -9.88 -24.26 -3.07
N LYS A 142 -10.29 -24.56 -1.83
CA LYS A 142 -9.35 -24.75 -0.72
C LYS A 142 -8.36 -25.82 -1.12
N GLU A 143 -7.11 -25.59 -0.80
CA GLU A 143 -5.95 -26.48 -0.88
C GLU A 143 -5.01 -26.18 -2.06
N ASP A 144 -3.96 -25.39 -1.68
CA ASP A 144 -2.57 -25.80 -1.94
C ASP A 144 -1.61 -24.92 -1.13
N GLU A 145 -1.24 -25.42 0.04
CA GLU A 145 -0.03 -25.01 0.76
C GLU A 145 1.20 -25.47 -0.03
N SER A 146 1.69 -24.67 -0.94
CA SER A 146 3.03 -24.83 -1.48
C SER A 146 3.73 -23.51 -1.73
N GLY A 147 3.84 -22.69 -0.68
CA GLY A 147 4.81 -21.61 -0.64
C GLY A 147 6.20 -22.21 -0.56
N LYS A 148 6.89 -22.41 -1.68
CA LYS A 148 8.33 -22.62 -1.67
C LYS A 148 8.98 -21.37 -1.10
N GLU A 149 9.33 -21.39 0.17
CA GLU A 149 10.21 -20.43 0.81
C GLU A 149 11.60 -20.47 0.13
N GLY A 150 11.75 -19.62 -0.88
CA GLY A 150 13.06 -19.25 -1.38
C GLY A 150 13.70 -18.31 -0.35
N LYS A 151 14.82 -18.69 0.24
CA LYS A 151 15.66 -17.85 1.09
C LYS A 151 15.89 -16.50 0.43
N ASN A 152 15.52 -15.41 1.11
CA ASN A 152 15.68 -13.98 0.75
C ASN A 152 14.64 -13.32 -0.18
N ASN A 153 13.40 -13.77 -0.26
CA ASN A 153 12.39 -13.00 -0.97
C ASN A 153 11.75 -11.95 -0.03
N LYS A 154 12.22 -10.70 -0.13
CA LYS A 154 11.64 -9.52 0.52
C LYS A 154 10.20 -9.22 0.03
N VAL A 155 9.80 -9.81 -1.10
CA VAL A 155 8.46 -9.69 -1.69
C VAL A 155 7.74 -11.03 -1.59
N LYS A 156 6.63 -11.03 -0.84
CA LYS A 156 5.66 -12.13 -0.82
C LYS A 156 4.57 -11.84 -1.84
N LYS A 157 4.23 -12.80 -2.69
CA LYS A 157 3.04 -12.72 -3.54
C LYS A 157 1.85 -13.32 -2.81
N ASN A 158 0.71 -12.61 -2.86
CA ASN A 158 -0.56 -13.05 -2.34
C ASN A 158 -1.58 -13.08 -3.48
N ARG A 159 -2.45 -14.07 -3.51
CA ARG A 159 -3.57 -14.09 -4.45
C ARG A 159 -4.65 -13.11 -4.00
N SER A 160 -5.41 -12.54 -4.95
CA SER A 160 -6.64 -11.83 -4.61
C SER A 160 -7.58 -12.74 -3.82
N GLY A 161 -8.17 -12.22 -2.74
CA GLY A 161 -9.04 -12.99 -1.85
C GLY A 161 -8.32 -13.82 -0.78
N GLU A 162 -6.99 -13.87 -0.76
CA GLU A 162 -6.24 -14.57 0.28
C GLU A 162 -6.24 -13.76 1.59
N ILE A 163 -6.51 -14.46 2.70
CA ILE A 163 -6.64 -13.83 4.02
C ILE A 163 -5.28 -13.34 4.54
N LEU A 164 -5.25 -12.09 4.99
CA LEU A 164 -4.15 -11.52 5.76
C LEU A 164 -4.59 -11.37 7.22
N SER A 165 -4.01 -12.18 8.10
CA SER A 165 -4.29 -12.12 9.54
C SER A 165 -3.52 -10.98 10.19
N LEU A 166 -4.17 -10.29 11.13
CA LEU A 166 -3.53 -9.30 11.98
C LEU A 166 -2.80 -9.97 13.15
N PRO A 167 -1.74 -9.34 13.68
CA PRO A 167 -1.08 -9.80 14.90
C PRO A 167 -1.86 -9.37 16.16
N THR A 168 -3.16 -9.70 16.19
CA THR A 168 -4.04 -9.40 17.32
C THR A 168 -4.26 -10.65 18.17
N LYS A 169 -4.40 -10.48 19.50
CA LYS A 169 -4.54 -11.61 20.44
C LYS A 169 -5.98 -12.07 20.58
N GLU A 170 -6.93 -11.17 20.36
CA GLU A 170 -8.34 -11.38 20.74
C GLU A 170 -9.34 -11.13 19.61
N SER A 171 -8.89 -10.77 18.42
CA SER A 171 -9.81 -10.49 17.31
C SER A 171 -9.59 -11.42 16.13
N ASP A 172 -10.69 -11.98 15.63
CA ASP A 172 -10.75 -12.67 14.34
C ASP A 172 -10.72 -11.67 13.16
N TRP A 173 -10.09 -10.51 13.37
CA TRP A 173 -10.00 -9.46 12.35
C TRP A 173 -9.01 -9.86 11.26
N VAL A 174 -9.51 -9.93 10.05
CA VAL A 174 -8.71 -10.29 8.89
C VAL A 174 -8.92 -9.27 7.77
N PHE A 175 -7.91 -9.11 6.92
CA PHE A 175 -8.04 -8.38 5.66
C PHE A 175 -8.05 -9.36 4.50
N ILE A 176 -8.90 -9.09 3.52
CA ILE A 176 -9.01 -9.88 2.30
C ILE A 176 -8.79 -8.92 1.14
N PRO A 177 -7.52 -8.72 0.70
CA PRO A 177 -7.23 -7.79 -0.37
C PRO A 177 -7.63 -8.37 -1.72
N TYR A 178 -8.21 -7.53 -2.57
CA TYR A 178 -8.49 -7.83 -3.96
C TYR A 178 -7.76 -6.84 -4.85
N ASN A 179 -7.03 -7.35 -5.84
CA ASN A 179 -6.48 -6.56 -6.93
C ASN A 179 -7.31 -6.86 -8.17
N TYR A 180 -8.04 -5.85 -8.67
CA TYR A 180 -8.93 -5.99 -9.80
C TYR A 180 -8.33 -5.30 -11.03
N GLU A 181 -8.03 -6.07 -12.07
CA GLU A 181 -7.49 -5.54 -13.31
C GLU A 181 -8.58 -5.40 -14.37
N TYR A 182 -8.78 -4.16 -14.84
CA TYR A 182 -9.67 -3.88 -15.97
C TYR A 182 -8.93 -4.13 -17.29
N GLU A 183 -9.09 -5.31 -17.88
CA GLU A 183 -8.43 -5.68 -19.15
C GLU A 183 -8.75 -4.73 -20.32
N ILE A 184 -9.92 -4.08 -20.30
CA ILE A 184 -10.42 -3.24 -21.41
C ILE A 184 -9.62 -1.96 -21.57
N LEU A 185 -9.10 -1.37 -20.49
CA LEU A 185 -8.36 -0.10 -20.54
C LEU A 185 -6.89 -0.28 -20.89
N SER A 186 -6.27 -1.41 -20.54
CA SER A 186 -4.84 -1.63 -20.77
C SER A 186 -4.49 -1.90 -22.23
N LYS A 187 -5.30 -2.68 -22.95
CA LYS A 187 -5.02 -3.08 -24.34
C LYS A 187 -5.26 -1.97 -25.38
N ASP A 188 -6.22 -1.07 -25.12
CA ASP A 188 -6.56 0.02 -26.04
C ASP A 188 -5.74 1.29 -25.83
N PHE A 189 -5.26 1.52 -24.62
CA PHE A 189 -4.45 2.70 -24.30
C PHE A 189 -3.01 2.55 -24.82
N VAL A 190 -2.39 1.38 -24.62
CA VAL A 190 -1.03 1.08 -25.09
C VAL A 190 -0.91 1.01 -26.61
N LYS A 191 -2.01 0.70 -27.33
CA LYS A 191 -2.03 0.70 -28.81
C LYS A 191 -2.12 2.08 -29.45
N LYS A 192 -2.38 3.14 -28.67
CA LYS A 192 -2.58 4.52 -29.19
C LYS A 192 -1.42 5.47 -28.85
N ILE A 193 -0.39 4.99 -28.14
CA ILE A 193 0.87 5.68 -27.90
C ILE A 193 1.97 5.05 -28.75
#